data_615ed17e7a6e13041db1c9fc4ef9ecdd
#
_entry.id   615ed17e7a6e13041db1c9fc4ef9ecdd
#
_cell.length_a   1.000
_cell.length_b   1.000
_cell.length_c   1.000
_cell.angle_alpha   90.00
_cell.angle_beta   90.00
_cell.angle_gamma   90.00
#
_symmetry.space_group_name_H-M   'P 1'
#
loop_
_entity.id
_entity.type
_entity.pdbx_description
1 polymer ?
#
loop_
_entity_poly.entity_id
_entity_poly.type
_entity_poly.pdbx_seq_one_letter_code
_entity_poly.pdbx_strand_id
1 'polypeptide(L)'
;AVSDLPALRRGYLTFGCNQNLQKITDELLGLWADIMRAVPHSRLRIQAPQLVSEESVSSLRMRLSTLGIALDRVEFALPAARGEYLAGLSEVDFLLDTFPFPGGTTTCEALWMGVPTLTLSGVTLLARQGDSILTVAGLSDWVARDGKEYVAKAVEFSRSPERLQMLRRKLREQVRQSPLFDAERFATGFAQTLWALWRRSLAAKAPQ
;
A
#
# COMPACT_ATOMS: atom_id res chain seq x y z
N ALA A 1 8.63 15.09 9.60
CA ALA A 1 7.63 15.92 8.87
C ALA A 1 7.13 15.13 7.66
N VAL A 2 5.93 15.45 7.16
CA VAL A 2 5.46 14.96 5.86
C VAL A 2 6.18 15.77 4.78
N SER A 3 6.78 15.07 3.79
CA SER A 3 7.47 15.73 2.67
C SER A 3 6.48 16.25 1.63
N ASP A 4 6.93 17.21 0.82
CA ASP A 4 6.22 17.55 -0.40
C ASP A 4 6.23 16.36 -1.40
N LEU A 5 5.29 16.38 -2.35
CA LEU A 5 5.17 15.35 -3.36
C LEU A 5 6.42 15.32 -4.27
N PRO A 6 7.14 14.19 -4.37
CA PRO A 6 8.37 14.10 -5.18
C PRO A 6 8.18 14.50 -6.63
N ALA A 7 7.03 14.15 -7.24
CA ALA A 7 6.74 14.43 -8.64
C ALA A 7 6.80 15.93 -8.99
N LEU A 8 6.42 16.82 -8.08
CA LEU A 8 6.47 18.28 -8.32
C LEU A 8 7.90 18.79 -8.48
N ARG A 9 8.87 18.13 -7.86
CA ARG A 9 10.29 18.46 -7.96
C ARG A 9 10.98 17.75 -9.10
N ARG A 10 10.60 16.49 -9.36
CA ARG A 10 11.27 15.59 -10.31
C ARG A 10 10.74 15.67 -11.73
N GLY A 11 9.50 16.15 -11.90
CA GLY A 11 8.81 16.16 -13.18
C GLY A 11 8.30 14.79 -13.65
N TYR A 12 8.36 13.77 -12.79
CA TYR A 12 7.81 12.43 -13.05
C TYR A 12 7.30 11.79 -11.76
N LEU A 13 6.31 10.91 -11.90
CA LEU A 13 5.76 10.15 -10.79
C LEU A 13 6.62 8.93 -10.44
N THR A 14 6.73 8.65 -9.15
CA THR A 14 7.34 7.43 -8.62
C THR A 14 6.30 6.64 -7.85
N PHE A 15 5.92 5.48 -8.37
CA PHE A 15 5.14 4.48 -7.65
C PHE A 15 6.04 3.74 -6.68
N GLY A 16 5.53 3.36 -5.52
CA GLY A 16 6.27 2.59 -4.54
C GLY A 16 5.63 1.25 -4.23
N CYS A 17 6.45 0.25 -3.92
CA CYS A 17 6.01 -0.99 -3.29
C CYS A 17 6.99 -1.36 -2.17
N ASN A 18 6.51 -1.36 -0.93
CA ASN A 18 7.32 -1.66 0.26
C ASN A 18 6.83 -2.98 0.88
N GLN A 19 6.80 -4.05 0.08
CA GLN A 19 6.26 -5.35 0.46
C GLN A 19 7.28 -6.47 0.24
N ASN A 20 7.09 -7.58 0.96
CA ASN A 20 7.84 -8.80 0.74
C ASN A 20 7.68 -9.28 -0.72
N LEU A 21 8.77 -9.68 -1.38
CA LEU A 21 8.75 -10.12 -2.78
C LEU A 21 7.83 -11.31 -3.02
N GLN A 22 7.61 -12.17 -2.03
CA GLN A 22 6.68 -13.31 -2.12
C GLN A 22 5.21 -12.88 -2.32
N LYS A 23 4.88 -11.62 -2.02
CA LYS A 23 3.54 -11.08 -2.27
C LYS A 23 3.39 -10.52 -3.68
N ILE A 24 4.48 -10.35 -4.42
CA ILE A 24 4.50 -9.78 -5.77
C ILE A 24 4.31 -10.91 -6.77
N THR A 25 3.06 -11.16 -7.14
CA THR A 25 2.66 -12.19 -8.12
C THR A 25 2.90 -11.69 -9.56
N ASP A 26 2.91 -12.61 -10.55
CA ASP A 26 3.01 -12.23 -11.96
C ASP A 26 1.76 -11.51 -12.45
N GLU A 27 0.59 -11.87 -11.91
CA GLU A 27 -0.66 -11.14 -12.16
C GLU A 27 -0.53 -9.66 -11.74
N LEU A 28 -0.03 -9.41 -10.53
CA LEU A 28 0.18 -8.05 -10.04
C LEU A 28 1.21 -7.29 -10.87
N LEU A 29 2.32 -7.94 -11.24
CA LEU A 29 3.32 -7.33 -12.12
C LEU A 29 2.75 -6.96 -13.48
N GLY A 30 1.81 -7.74 -14.01
CA GLY A 30 1.05 -7.43 -15.22
C GLY A 30 0.26 -6.13 -15.09
N LEU A 31 -0.45 -5.94 -13.96
CA LEU A 31 -1.17 -4.69 -13.68
C LEU A 31 -0.21 -3.49 -13.56
N TRP A 32 0.95 -3.68 -12.92
CA TRP A 32 1.96 -2.62 -12.85
C TRP A 32 2.55 -2.28 -14.22
N ALA A 33 2.75 -3.27 -15.09
CA ALA A 33 3.17 -3.03 -16.47
C ALA A 33 2.16 -2.19 -17.24
N ASP A 34 0.87 -2.47 -17.07
CA ASP A 34 -0.21 -1.68 -17.68
C ASP A 34 -0.24 -0.24 -17.15
N ILE A 35 -0.07 -0.05 -15.84
CA ILE A 35 0.04 1.28 -15.22
C ILE A 35 1.24 2.03 -15.81
N MET A 36 2.43 1.41 -15.81
CA MET A 36 3.64 2.06 -16.28
C MET A 36 3.63 2.35 -17.79
N ARG A 37 2.90 1.56 -18.58
CA ARG A 37 2.66 1.82 -20.00
C ARG A 37 1.73 3.02 -20.19
N ALA A 38 0.69 3.12 -19.38
CA ALA A 38 -0.27 4.23 -19.43
C ALA A 38 0.28 5.54 -18.83
N VAL A 39 1.35 5.47 -18.01
CA VAL A 39 2.07 6.61 -17.44
C VAL A 39 3.55 6.58 -17.85
N PRO A 40 3.90 6.99 -19.10
CA PRO A 40 5.18 6.67 -19.75
C PRO A 40 6.43 7.15 -19.01
N HIS A 41 6.37 8.28 -18.30
CA HIS A 41 7.53 8.86 -17.60
C HIS A 41 7.60 8.47 -16.12
N SER A 42 6.71 7.59 -15.65
CA SER A 42 6.71 7.15 -14.25
C SER A 42 7.87 6.20 -13.94
N ARG A 43 8.21 6.10 -12.67
CA ARG A 43 9.18 5.15 -12.12
C ARG A 43 8.50 4.24 -11.09
N LEU A 44 9.08 3.08 -10.86
CA LEU A 44 8.66 2.12 -9.85
C LEU A 44 9.82 1.89 -8.87
N ARG A 45 9.59 2.17 -7.59
CA ARG A 45 10.56 1.91 -6.51
C ARG A 45 10.06 0.73 -5.68
N ILE A 46 10.82 -0.35 -5.67
CA ILE A 46 10.52 -1.56 -4.88
C ILE A 46 11.52 -1.64 -3.73
N GLN A 47 11.01 -1.75 -2.51
CA GLN A 47 11.83 -1.96 -1.31
C GLN A 47 11.37 -3.22 -0.59
N ALA A 48 12.27 -4.19 -0.45
CA ALA A 48 11.97 -5.47 0.19
C ALA A 48 13.21 -6.05 0.87
N PRO A 49 13.05 -6.82 1.98
CA PRO A 49 14.17 -7.47 2.65
C PRO A 49 14.95 -8.43 1.74
N GLN A 50 14.29 -9.07 0.79
CA GLN A 50 14.90 -10.04 -0.13
C GLN A 50 15.82 -9.41 -1.19
N LEU A 51 15.78 -8.10 -1.38
CA LEU A 51 16.62 -7.39 -2.36
C LEU A 51 18.11 -7.32 -1.97
N VAL A 52 18.50 -7.86 -0.82
CA VAL A 52 19.90 -8.11 -0.48
C VAL A 52 20.49 -9.29 -1.27
N SER A 53 19.66 -10.18 -1.81
CA SER A 53 20.08 -11.33 -2.61
C SER A 53 20.12 -10.96 -4.09
N GLU A 54 21.28 -11.14 -4.72
CA GLU A 54 21.44 -10.95 -6.17
C GLU A 54 20.52 -11.87 -6.99
N GLU A 55 20.28 -13.08 -6.52
CA GLU A 55 19.35 -14.03 -7.14
C GLU A 55 17.91 -13.46 -7.15
N SER A 56 17.46 -12.93 -6.00
CA SER A 56 16.14 -12.29 -5.88
C SER A 56 16.00 -11.09 -6.80
N VAL A 57 17.04 -10.26 -6.88
CA VAL A 57 17.07 -9.10 -7.78
C VAL A 57 17.04 -9.55 -9.25
N SER A 58 17.86 -10.55 -9.63
CA SER A 58 17.92 -11.07 -11.00
C SER A 58 16.61 -11.70 -11.43
N SER A 59 15.98 -12.49 -10.53
CA SER A 59 14.67 -13.09 -10.79
C SER A 59 13.60 -12.01 -10.99
N LEU A 60 13.55 -11.00 -10.13
CA LEU A 60 12.56 -9.92 -10.26
C LEU A 60 12.80 -9.09 -11.54
N ARG A 61 14.06 -8.79 -11.89
CA ARG A 61 14.41 -8.10 -13.13
C ARG A 61 13.94 -8.87 -14.37
N MET A 62 14.14 -10.19 -14.39
CA MET A 62 13.67 -11.05 -15.47
C MET A 62 12.15 -10.98 -15.62
N ARG A 63 11.40 -11.12 -14.51
CA ARG A 63 9.94 -11.05 -14.52
C ARG A 63 9.43 -9.70 -15.02
N LEU A 64 10.02 -8.59 -14.56
CA LEU A 64 9.67 -7.24 -15.00
C LEU A 64 9.95 -7.04 -16.50
N SER A 65 11.12 -7.47 -16.98
CA SER A 65 11.49 -7.38 -18.40
C SER A 65 10.58 -8.19 -19.30
N THR A 66 10.18 -9.40 -18.89
CA THR A 66 9.24 -10.26 -19.63
C THR A 66 7.89 -9.59 -19.83
N LEU A 67 7.47 -8.74 -18.90
CA LEU A 67 6.22 -7.95 -18.96
C LEU A 67 6.40 -6.59 -19.66
N GLY A 68 7.61 -6.32 -20.22
CA GLY A 68 7.90 -5.10 -20.96
C GLY A 68 8.16 -3.87 -20.10
N ILE A 69 8.42 -4.05 -18.79
CA ILE A 69 8.82 -2.94 -17.92
C ILE A 69 10.30 -2.63 -18.15
N ALA A 70 10.61 -1.42 -18.59
CA ALA A 70 11.97 -0.96 -18.80
C ALA A 70 12.70 -0.83 -17.45
N LEU A 71 13.82 -1.55 -17.29
CA LEU A 71 14.52 -1.67 -16.00
C LEU A 71 15.20 -0.38 -15.54
N ASP A 72 15.48 0.55 -16.45
CA ASP A 72 15.96 1.91 -16.13
C ASP A 72 14.90 2.78 -15.43
N ARG A 73 13.65 2.35 -15.48
CA ARG A 73 12.53 2.95 -14.76
C ARG A 73 12.25 2.29 -13.41
N VAL A 74 13.02 1.27 -13.01
CA VAL A 74 12.81 0.52 -11.77
C VAL A 74 14.00 0.72 -10.84
N GLU A 75 13.70 1.17 -9.62
CA GLU A 75 14.65 1.27 -8.52
C GLU A 75 14.44 0.13 -7.52
N PHE A 76 15.50 -0.61 -7.22
CA PHE A 76 15.52 -1.61 -6.18
C PHE A 76 16.20 -1.04 -4.93
N ALA A 77 15.40 -0.74 -3.91
CA ALA A 77 15.87 -0.18 -2.66
C ALA A 77 16.16 -1.28 -1.64
N LEU A 78 17.33 -1.23 -1.04
CA LEU A 78 17.73 -2.16 0.00
C LEU A 78 16.90 -1.96 1.29
N PRO A 79 16.78 -3.00 2.13
CA PRO A 79 16.22 -2.85 3.46
C PRO A 79 17.06 -1.84 4.25
N ALA A 80 16.40 -1.08 5.09
CA ALA A 80 17.00 0.00 5.86
C ALA A 80 16.53 -0.04 7.32
N ALA A 81 17.25 0.61 8.21
CA ALA A 81 16.79 0.83 9.57
C ALA A 81 15.46 1.59 9.57
N ARG A 82 14.62 1.40 10.61
CA ARG A 82 13.25 1.93 10.64
C ARG A 82 13.16 3.43 10.29
N GLY A 83 14.07 4.25 10.81
CA GLY A 83 14.08 5.69 10.52
C GLY A 83 14.33 6.01 9.05
N GLU A 84 15.30 5.34 8.44
CA GLU A 84 15.62 5.46 7.02
C GLU A 84 14.53 4.88 6.12
N TYR A 85 13.93 3.75 6.52
CA TYR A 85 12.79 3.16 5.84
C TYR A 85 11.62 4.15 5.76
N LEU A 86 11.24 4.76 6.90
CA LEU A 86 10.18 5.76 6.94
C LEU A 86 10.55 7.02 6.13
N ALA A 87 11.81 7.46 6.19
CA ALA A 87 12.29 8.56 5.35
C ALA A 87 12.21 8.21 3.86
N GLY A 88 12.52 6.98 3.49
CA GLY A 88 12.42 6.48 2.11
C GLY A 88 11.02 6.57 1.50
N LEU A 89 9.96 6.60 2.31
CA LEU A 89 8.59 6.85 1.84
C LEU A 89 8.42 8.27 1.27
N SER A 90 9.32 9.21 1.61
CA SER A 90 9.33 10.54 1.00
C SER A 90 9.74 10.53 -0.47
N GLU A 91 10.31 9.44 -0.95
CA GLU A 91 10.81 9.29 -2.33
C GLU A 91 9.75 8.79 -3.32
N VAL A 92 8.56 8.43 -2.83
CA VAL A 92 7.45 7.92 -3.66
C VAL A 92 6.23 8.82 -3.57
N ASP A 93 5.45 8.89 -4.63
CA ASP A 93 4.25 9.71 -4.71
C ASP A 93 3.05 8.99 -4.13
N PHE A 94 2.87 7.72 -4.43
CA PHE A 94 1.93 6.82 -3.78
C PHE A 94 2.36 5.36 -3.92
N LEU A 95 1.83 4.49 -3.05
CA LEU A 95 2.12 3.07 -3.08
C LEU A 95 1.11 2.31 -3.94
N LEU A 96 1.63 1.33 -4.68
CA LEU A 96 0.89 0.26 -5.31
C LEU A 96 0.94 -0.97 -4.39
N ASP A 97 -0.18 -1.28 -3.77
CA ASP A 97 -0.25 -2.39 -2.82
C ASP A 97 -0.25 -3.75 -3.52
N THR A 98 0.17 -4.76 -2.80
CA THR A 98 0.20 -6.15 -3.30
C THR A 98 -1.15 -6.83 -3.19
N PHE A 99 -1.39 -7.82 -4.06
CA PHE A 99 -2.61 -8.63 -4.11
C PHE A 99 -2.25 -10.09 -4.41
N PRO A 100 -2.93 -11.08 -3.84
CA PRO A 100 -4.06 -11.03 -2.90
C PRO A 100 -3.67 -10.82 -1.42
N PHE A 101 -2.42 -10.56 -1.13
CA PHE A 101 -1.94 -10.30 0.22
C PHE A 101 -1.46 -8.85 0.35
N PRO A 102 -2.35 -7.90 0.73
CA PRO A 102 -2.02 -6.48 0.84
C PRO A 102 -1.12 -6.18 2.05
N GLY A 103 -0.66 -4.94 2.11
CA GLY A 103 0.03 -4.37 3.26
C GLY A 103 -0.89 -4.19 4.47
N GLY A 104 -0.32 -4.35 5.65
CA GLY A 104 -0.96 -4.01 6.92
C GLY A 104 -0.20 -2.86 7.57
N THR A 105 0.81 -3.17 8.38
CA THR A 105 1.69 -2.18 9.03
C THR A 105 2.31 -1.22 8.02
N THR A 106 2.81 -1.73 6.89
CA THR A 106 3.41 -0.91 5.84
C THR A 106 2.44 0.11 5.24
N THR A 107 1.17 -0.26 5.08
CA THR A 107 0.11 0.66 4.64
C THR A 107 -0.14 1.74 5.69
N CYS A 108 -0.29 1.37 6.97
CA CYS A 108 -0.45 2.33 8.06
C CYS A 108 0.76 3.29 8.17
N GLU A 109 1.98 2.79 8.01
CA GLU A 109 3.21 3.60 8.02
C GLU A 109 3.25 4.58 6.86
N ALA A 110 2.87 4.13 5.65
CA ALA A 110 2.78 5.00 4.49
C ALA A 110 1.76 6.14 4.70
N LEU A 111 0.56 5.82 5.16
CA LEU A 111 -0.48 6.81 5.47
C LEU A 111 0.00 7.81 6.52
N TRP A 112 0.69 7.34 7.58
CA TRP A 112 1.29 8.20 8.60
C TRP A 112 2.36 9.13 8.03
N MET A 113 3.11 8.67 7.03
CA MET A 113 4.11 9.48 6.33
C MET A 113 3.51 10.37 5.24
N GLY A 114 2.19 10.37 5.09
CA GLY A 114 1.48 11.17 4.10
C GLY A 114 1.47 10.56 2.69
N VAL A 115 1.81 9.28 2.58
CA VAL A 115 1.87 8.57 1.29
C VAL A 115 0.61 7.72 1.14
N PRO A 116 -0.30 8.08 0.22
CA PRO A 116 -1.48 7.27 -0.02
C PRO A 116 -1.11 5.92 -0.66
N THR A 117 -1.96 4.93 -0.46
CA THR A 117 -1.77 3.57 -0.99
C THR A 117 -2.98 3.18 -1.82
N LEU A 118 -2.75 2.74 -3.04
CA LEU A 118 -3.80 2.15 -3.88
C LEU A 118 -3.81 0.64 -3.64
N THR A 119 -4.94 0.09 -3.21
CA THR A 119 -5.12 -1.34 -2.93
C THR A 119 -6.19 -1.97 -3.81
N LEU A 120 -6.07 -3.28 -4.02
CA LEU A 120 -7.09 -4.10 -4.70
C LEU A 120 -7.79 -4.97 -3.66
N SER A 121 -9.11 -4.77 -3.50
CA SER A 121 -9.92 -5.56 -2.57
C SER A 121 -10.22 -6.95 -3.13
N GLY A 122 -10.16 -7.97 -2.27
CA GLY A 122 -10.47 -9.35 -2.63
C GLY A 122 -11.60 -9.93 -1.81
N VAL A 123 -11.83 -11.25 -1.99
CA VAL A 123 -12.97 -11.95 -1.35
C VAL A 123 -12.64 -12.56 0.01
N THR A 124 -11.37 -12.80 0.31
CA THR A 124 -10.94 -13.37 1.60
C THR A 124 -10.72 -12.27 2.64
N LEU A 125 -10.77 -12.63 3.92
CA LEU A 125 -10.47 -11.70 5.02
C LEU A 125 -9.10 -11.04 4.84
N LEU A 126 -8.08 -11.83 4.47
CA LEU A 126 -6.73 -11.33 4.25
C LEU A 126 -6.68 -10.34 3.07
N ALA A 127 -7.28 -10.69 1.93
CA ALA A 127 -7.28 -9.86 0.73
C ALA A 127 -8.11 -8.56 0.88
N ARG A 128 -8.90 -8.42 1.94
CA ARG A 128 -9.66 -7.21 2.29
C ARG A 128 -8.97 -6.33 3.32
N GLN A 129 -7.79 -6.70 3.78
CA GLN A 129 -7.07 -5.94 4.81
C GLN A 129 -6.76 -4.51 4.37
N GLY A 130 -6.25 -4.32 3.14
CA GLY A 130 -5.99 -3.00 2.57
C GLY A 130 -7.26 -2.16 2.44
N ASP A 131 -8.34 -2.75 1.91
CA ASP A 131 -9.67 -2.13 1.85
C ASP A 131 -10.15 -1.64 3.23
N SER A 132 -10.09 -2.52 4.24
CA SER A 132 -10.50 -2.18 5.60
C SER A 132 -9.70 -1.00 6.17
N ILE A 133 -8.37 -1.01 6.01
CA ILE A 133 -7.49 0.07 6.48
C ILE A 133 -7.85 1.39 5.79
N LEU A 134 -7.94 1.38 4.46
CA LEU A 134 -8.17 2.59 3.69
C LEU A 134 -9.57 3.16 3.90
N THR A 135 -10.58 2.31 4.01
CA THR A 135 -11.96 2.73 4.29
C THR A 135 -12.05 3.43 5.65
N VAL A 136 -11.46 2.84 6.69
CA VAL A 136 -11.44 3.45 8.04
C VAL A 136 -10.62 4.74 8.07
N ALA A 137 -9.60 4.86 7.23
CA ALA A 137 -8.81 6.08 7.07
C ALA A 137 -9.49 7.17 6.22
N GLY A 138 -10.71 6.91 5.68
CA GLY A 138 -11.43 7.85 4.83
C GLY A 138 -10.86 7.94 3.41
N LEU A 139 -10.27 6.85 2.92
CA LEU A 139 -9.62 6.74 1.60
C LEU A 139 -10.30 5.67 0.72
N SER A 140 -11.62 5.52 0.78
CA SER A 140 -12.35 4.51 0.00
C SER A 140 -12.13 4.66 -1.51
N ASP A 141 -11.84 5.87 -2.00
CA ASP A 141 -11.50 6.13 -3.40
C ASP A 141 -10.19 5.44 -3.83
N TRP A 142 -9.33 5.07 -2.87
CA TRP A 142 -8.06 4.38 -3.08
C TRP A 142 -8.20 2.85 -3.05
N VAL A 143 -9.42 2.34 -3.00
CA VAL A 143 -9.74 0.91 -3.07
C VAL A 143 -10.29 0.57 -4.45
N ALA A 144 -9.64 -0.33 -5.16
CA ALA A 144 -10.11 -0.90 -6.42
C ALA A 144 -10.82 -2.23 -6.17
N ARG A 145 -11.79 -2.58 -7.00
CA ARG A 145 -12.59 -3.81 -6.90
C ARG A 145 -12.08 -4.92 -7.82
N ASP A 146 -11.41 -4.52 -8.89
CA ASP A 146 -10.78 -5.43 -9.85
C ASP A 146 -9.51 -4.82 -10.46
N GLY A 147 -8.78 -5.64 -11.25
CA GLY A 147 -7.52 -5.21 -11.85
C GLY A 147 -7.68 -4.03 -12.83
N LYS A 148 -8.81 -3.95 -13.53
CA LYS A 148 -9.07 -2.82 -14.46
C LYS A 148 -9.26 -1.52 -13.71
N GLU A 149 -10.03 -1.56 -12.62
CA GLU A 149 -10.24 -0.39 -11.77
C GLU A 149 -8.92 0.01 -11.07
N TYR A 150 -8.10 -0.97 -10.66
CA TYR A 150 -6.78 -0.71 -10.06
C TYR A 150 -5.88 0.09 -11.02
N VAL A 151 -5.78 -0.35 -12.28
CA VAL A 151 -5.02 0.36 -13.31
C VAL A 151 -5.63 1.74 -13.59
N ALA A 152 -6.96 1.81 -13.77
CA ALA A 152 -7.64 3.07 -14.06
C ALA A 152 -7.44 4.12 -12.97
N LYS A 153 -7.57 3.74 -11.70
CA LYS A 153 -7.33 4.64 -10.54
C LYS A 153 -5.87 5.09 -10.47
N ALA A 154 -4.90 4.20 -10.68
CA ALA A 154 -3.49 4.58 -10.71
C ALA A 154 -3.21 5.63 -11.79
N VAL A 155 -3.78 5.45 -12.98
CA VAL A 155 -3.66 6.39 -14.10
C VAL A 155 -4.37 7.71 -13.80
N GLU A 156 -5.58 7.66 -13.24
CA GLU A 156 -6.34 8.86 -12.87
C GLU A 156 -5.57 9.70 -11.85
N PHE A 157 -5.10 9.08 -10.76
CA PHE A 157 -4.35 9.79 -9.72
C PHE A 157 -3.04 10.39 -10.25
N SER A 158 -2.42 9.70 -11.21
CA SER A 158 -1.18 10.15 -11.85
C SER A 158 -1.35 11.44 -12.67
N ARG A 159 -2.57 11.76 -13.09
CA ARG A 159 -2.87 12.95 -13.92
C ARG A 159 -2.98 14.26 -13.13
N SER A 160 -3.01 14.18 -11.80
CA SER A 160 -3.27 15.35 -10.96
C SER A 160 -2.27 15.43 -9.78
N PRO A 161 -0.98 15.74 -10.03
CA PRO A 161 0.01 15.87 -8.96
C PRO A 161 -0.38 16.87 -7.88
N GLU A 162 -1.10 17.93 -8.24
CA GLU A 162 -1.57 18.94 -7.29
C GLU A 162 -2.59 18.35 -6.30
N ARG A 163 -3.50 17.48 -6.76
CA ARG A 163 -4.44 16.77 -5.89
C ARG A 163 -3.70 15.79 -4.97
N LEU A 164 -2.70 15.08 -5.49
CA LEU A 164 -1.84 14.21 -4.68
C LEU A 164 -1.09 15.00 -3.60
N GLN A 165 -0.55 16.17 -3.94
CA GLN A 165 0.11 17.05 -2.98
C GLN A 165 -0.84 17.54 -1.88
N MET A 166 -2.06 17.96 -2.24
CA MET A 166 -3.06 18.36 -1.26
C MET A 166 -3.44 17.23 -0.32
N LEU A 167 -3.65 16.01 -0.87
CA LEU A 167 -3.92 14.82 -0.08
C LEU A 167 -2.74 14.53 0.86
N ARG A 168 -1.53 14.49 0.34
CA ARG A 168 -0.30 14.20 1.09
C ARG A 168 -0.15 15.09 2.33
N ARG A 169 -0.38 16.40 2.18
CA ARG A 169 -0.29 17.37 3.27
C ARG A 169 -1.32 17.13 4.39
N LYS A 170 -2.51 16.64 4.04
CA LYS A 170 -3.62 16.43 4.98
C LYS A 170 -3.63 15.02 5.57
N LEU A 171 -3.04 14.05 4.88
CA LEU A 171 -3.25 12.63 5.12
C LEU A 171 -2.87 12.21 6.53
N ARG A 172 -1.72 12.65 7.05
CA ARG A 172 -1.31 12.31 8.43
C ARG A 172 -2.35 12.77 9.46
N GLU A 173 -2.85 13.99 9.33
CA GLU A 173 -3.85 14.49 10.27
C GLU A 173 -5.18 13.77 10.12
N GLN A 174 -5.59 13.48 8.89
CA GLN A 174 -6.80 12.70 8.59
C GLN A 174 -6.73 11.31 9.24
N VAL A 175 -5.62 10.57 9.08
CA VAL A 175 -5.51 9.23 9.67
C VAL A 175 -5.35 9.28 11.18
N ARG A 176 -4.68 10.28 11.74
CA ARG A 176 -4.55 10.49 13.18
C ARG A 176 -5.90 10.68 13.87
N GLN A 177 -6.84 11.33 13.18
CA GLN A 177 -8.21 11.56 13.66
C GLN A 177 -9.14 10.39 13.35
N SER A 178 -8.70 9.41 12.57
CA SER A 178 -9.51 8.24 12.23
C SER A 178 -9.48 7.18 13.32
N PRO A 179 -10.46 6.27 13.35
CA PRO A 179 -10.43 5.11 14.25
C PRO A 179 -9.21 4.21 14.10
N LEU A 180 -8.48 4.31 12.97
CA LEU A 180 -7.29 3.49 12.68
C LEU A 180 -6.15 3.71 13.69
N PHE A 181 -6.02 4.92 14.24
CA PHE A 181 -4.98 5.29 15.21
C PHE A 181 -5.52 5.59 16.61
N ASP A 182 -6.81 5.28 16.86
CA ASP A 182 -7.45 5.43 18.15
C ASP A 182 -7.29 4.14 18.98
N ALA A 183 -6.17 4.05 19.70
CA ALA A 183 -5.84 2.87 20.51
C ALA A 183 -6.83 2.62 21.66
N GLU A 184 -7.36 3.67 22.27
CA GLU A 184 -8.32 3.55 23.38
C GLU A 184 -9.66 3.00 22.91
N ARG A 185 -10.18 3.52 21.80
CA ARG A 185 -11.38 3.02 21.16
C ARG A 185 -11.21 1.57 20.72
N PHE A 186 -10.06 1.23 20.12
CA PHE A 186 -9.75 -0.15 19.73
C PHE A 186 -9.72 -1.07 20.93
N ALA A 187 -8.99 -0.73 22.00
CA ALA A 187 -8.87 -1.54 23.21
C ALA A 187 -10.24 -1.80 23.86
N THR A 188 -11.06 -0.75 23.97
CA THR A 188 -12.41 -0.86 24.51
C THR A 188 -13.30 -1.80 23.67
N GLY A 189 -13.36 -1.58 22.36
CA GLY A 189 -14.17 -2.40 21.45
C GLY A 189 -13.69 -3.86 21.40
N PHE A 190 -12.38 -4.08 21.43
CA PHE A 190 -11.78 -5.41 21.44
C PHE A 190 -12.15 -6.16 22.74
N ALA A 191 -11.99 -5.53 23.91
CA ALA A 191 -12.38 -6.11 25.19
C ALA A 191 -13.88 -6.47 25.23
N GLN A 192 -14.75 -5.56 24.78
CA GLN A 192 -16.20 -5.81 24.70
C GLN A 192 -16.53 -7.01 23.80
N THR A 193 -15.87 -7.10 22.66
CA THR A 193 -16.06 -8.22 21.71
C THR A 193 -15.63 -9.55 22.34
N LEU A 194 -14.46 -9.60 23.01
CA LEU A 194 -13.99 -10.81 23.68
C LEU A 194 -14.96 -11.24 24.79
N TRP A 195 -15.46 -10.32 25.60
CA TRP A 195 -16.45 -10.61 26.63
C TRP A 195 -17.76 -11.14 26.05
N ALA A 196 -18.23 -10.58 24.94
CA ALA A 196 -19.43 -11.05 24.26
C ALA A 196 -19.26 -12.49 23.73
N LEU A 197 -18.12 -12.78 23.09
CA LEU A 197 -17.80 -14.12 22.60
C LEU A 197 -17.67 -15.13 23.75
N TRP A 198 -17.02 -14.77 24.83
CA TRP A 198 -16.90 -15.60 26.02
C TRP A 198 -18.28 -15.96 26.61
N ARG A 199 -19.16 -14.98 26.84
CA ARG A 199 -20.51 -15.22 27.32
C ARG A 199 -21.32 -16.15 26.42
N ARG A 200 -21.22 -15.97 25.09
CA ARG A 200 -21.87 -16.86 24.11
C ARG A 200 -21.35 -18.30 24.21
N SER A 201 -20.03 -18.47 24.37
CA SER A 201 -19.42 -19.79 24.53
C SER A 201 -19.90 -20.50 25.83
N LEU A 202 -20.05 -19.75 26.92
CA LEU A 202 -20.59 -20.31 28.18
C LEU A 202 -22.05 -20.72 28.01
N ALA A 203 -22.88 -19.87 27.41
CA ALA A 203 -24.29 -20.17 27.17
C ALA A 203 -24.51 -21.40 26.29
N ALA A 204 -23.63 -21.60 25.27
CA ALA A 204 -23.69 -22.76 24.40
C ALA A 204 -23.25 -24.08 25.08
N LYS A 205 -22.55 -24.01 26.22
CA LYS A 205 -22.07 -25.17 27.01
C LYS A 205 -22.97 -25.47 28.22
N ALA A 206 -23.98 -24.66 28.52
CA ALA A 206 -24.91 -24.95 29.60
C ALA A 206 -25.76 -26.20 29.24
N PRO A 207 -25.77 -27.25 30.06
CA PRO A 207 -26.64 -28.42 29.83
C PRO A 207 -28.12 -27.99 29.82
N GLN A 208 -28.90 -28.55 28.89
CA GLN A 208 -30.37 -28.45 28.88
C GLN A 208 -30.97 -29.19 30.05
#